data_e254e08e6ed9f6204d66bd1f141af3d0
#
_entry.id   e254e08e6ed9f6204d66bd1f141af3d0
#
_cell.length_a   1.000
_cell.length_b   1.000
_cell.length_c   1.000
_cell.angle_alpha   90.00
_cell.angle_beta   90.00
_cell.angle_gamma   90.00
#
_symmetry.space_group_name_H-M   'P 1'
#
loop_
_entity.id
_entity.type
_entity.pdbx_description
1 polymer ?
#
loop_
_entity_poly.entity_id
_entity_poly.type
_entity_poly.pdbx_seq_one_letter_code
_entity_poly.pdbx_strand_id
1 'polypeptide(L)'
;DEADYRELDIFEFPDADADCRFGTDAAGYLLEMTPRDGSAPARYRMAYGAAAARSDITPGHNPALFRFGVWILFNIAALPLGAVAFHSSVIRYRGRGVLFLGESGTGKSTHTRLWREHIPGAELLNDDSPIIRATDSEALVHGSPWSGKTPCYRNESCPIAAVVRLSQAPHNRIRRLRPIESIGALL
;
A
#
# COMPACT_ATOMS: atom_id res chain seq x y z
N ASP A 1 -27.88 -8.03 -10.27
CA ASP A 1 -29.10 -7.35 -9.78
C ASP A 1 -28.66 -6.10 -9.02
N GLU A 2 -29.01 -4.89 -9.53
CA GLU A 2 -28.69 -3.61 -8.89
C GLU A 2 -29.52 -3.38 -7.60
N ALA A 3 -30.47 -4.25 -7.29
CA ALA A 3 -31.46 -4.05 -6.23
C ALA A 3 -30.89 -4.09 -4.80
N ASP A 4 -29.71 -4.71 -4.61
CA ASP A 4 -29.07 -4.87 -3.29
C ASP A 4 -27.72 -4.17 -3.18
N TYR A 5 -27.31 -3.37 -4.17
CA TYR A 5 -26.05 -2.64 -4.13
C TYR A 5 -26.10 -1.52 -3.09
N ARG A 6 -25.15 -1.58 -2.16
CA ARG A 6 -24.91 -0.54 -1.16
C ARG A 6 -23.56 0.12 -1.45
N GLU A 7 -23.57 1.38 -1.84
CA GLU A 7 -22.36 2.18 -1.97
C GLU A 7 -21.76 2.44 -0.60
N LEU A 8 -20.46 2.20 -0.49
CA LEU A 8 -19.67 2.44 0.71
C LEU A 8 -18.80 3.70 0.58
N ASP A 9 -18.25 3.93 -0.62
CA ASP A 9 -17.38 5.07 -0.86
C ASP A 9 -17.32 5.45 -2.34
N ILE A 10 -17.09 6.74 -2.60
CA ILE A 10 -16.75 7.30 -3.91
C ILE A 10 -15.47 8.10 -3.71
N PHE A 11 -14.44 7.81 -4.49
CA PHE A 11 -13.15 8.48 -4.36
C PHE A 11 -12.45 8.62 -5.71
N GLU A 12 -11.58 9.60 -5.79
CA GLU A 12 -10.67 9.77 -6.92
C GLU A 12 -9.41 8.92 -6.73
N PHE A 13 -8.93 8.32 -7.82
CA PHE A 13 -7.65 7.63 -7.84
C PHE A 13 -6.70 8.28 -8.84
N PRO A 14 -5.93 9.30 -8.40
CA PRO A 14 -5.12 10.14 -9.31
C PRO A 14 -4.07 9.36 -10.11
N ASP A 15 -3.47 8.32 -9.51
CA ASP A 15 -2.44 7.51 -10.17
C ASP A 15 -2.99 6.65 -11.33
N ALA A 16 -4.30 6.45 -11.40
CA ALA A 16 -4.99 5.78 -12.50
C ALA A 16 -5.80 6.76 -13.37
N ASP A 17 -5.83 8.05 -13.02
CA ASP A 17 -6.69 9.07 -13.62
C ASP A 17 -8.14 8.60 -13.73
N ALA A 18 -8.68 8.08 -12.62
CA ALA A 18 -9.98 7.44 -12.57
C ALA A 18 -10.81 7.88 -11.37
N ASP A 19 -12.12 7.95 -11.57
CA ASP A 19 -13.11 8.04 -10.50
C ASP A 19 -13.56 6.63 -10.12
N CYS A 20 -13.58 6.35 -8.82
CA CYS A 20 -13.85 5.03 -8.28
C CYS A 20 -15.13 5.00 -7.46
N ARG A 21 -15.91 3.94 -7.64
CA ARG A 21 -17.07 3.61 -6.80
C ARG A 21 -16.81 2.27 -6.13
N PHE A 22 -16.93 2.22 -4.83
CA PHE A 22 -16.77 1.01 -4.03
C PHE A 22 -18.03 0.73 -3.24
N GLY A 23 -18.45 -0.52 -3.26
CA GLY A 23 -19.65 -0.93 -2.57
C GLY A 23 -19.74 -2.43 -2.35
N THR A 24 -20.90 -2.85 -1.83
CA THR A 24 -21.21 -4.25 -1.52
C THR A 24 -22.60 -4.61 -2.00
N ASP A 25 -22.82 -5.90 -2.22
CA ASP A 25 -24.12 -6.53 -2.32
C ASP A 25 -24.16 -7.80 -1.43
N ALA A 26 -25.21 -8.60 -1.53
CA ALA A 26 -25.35 -9.85 -0.79
C ALA A 26 -24.21 -10.86 -1.06
N ALA A 27 -23.52 -10.77 -2.19
CA ALA A 27 -22.50 -11.71 -2.61
C ALA A 27 -21.06 -11.26 -2.30
N GLY A 28 -20.80 -9.94 -2.08
CA GLY A 28 -19.47 -9.48 -1.83
C GLY A 28 -19.20 -8.01 -2.12
N TYR A 29 -17.96 -7.70 -2.44
CA TYR A 29 -17.48 -6.37 -2.78
C TYR A 29 -17.50 -6.10 -4.27
N LEU A 30 -17.82 -4.87 -4.62
CA LEU A 30 -17.77 -4.35 -6.00
C LEU A 30 -16.91 -3.09 -6.02
N LEU A 31 -16.00 -3.04 -7.00
CA LEU A 31 -15.22 -1.86 -7.32
C LEU A 31 -15.40 -1.54 -8.80
N GLU A 32 -15.76 -0.30 -9.11
CA GLU A 32 -15.76 0.24 -10.47
C GLU A 32 -14.76 1.38 -10.53
N MET A 33 -13.88 1.35 -11.53
CA MET A 33 -12.91 2.40 -11.82
C MET A 33 -13.20 2.96 -13.21
N THR A 34 -13.65 4.21 -13.28
CA THR A 34 -14.03 4.91 -14.52
C THR A 34 -12.93 5.89 -14.90
N PRO A 35 -12.19 5.66 -15.99
CA PRO A 35 -11.17 6.57 -16.47
C PRO A 35 -11.77 7.91 -16.91
N ARG A 36 -11.05 9.01 -16.63
CA ARG A 36 -11.47 10.36 -17.00
C ARG A 36 -11.24 10.68 -18.48
N ASP A 37 -10.45 9.87 -19.17
CA ASP A 37 -10.25 9.96 -20.62
C ASP A 37 -11.43 9.45 -21.46
N GLY A 38 -12.49 8.95 -20.81
CA GLY A 38 -13.69 8.42 -21.46
C GLY A 38 -13.54 6.99 -21.99
N SER A 39 -12.44 6.30 -21.71
CA SER A 39 -12.30 4.88 -22.01
C SER A 39 -13.19 4.01 -21.13
N ALA A 40 -13.33 2.71 -21.47
CA ALA A 40 -14.23 1.82 -20.78
C ALA A 40 -13.85 1.65 -19.28
N PRO A 41 -14.82 1.67 -18.36
CA PRO A 41 -14.57 1.41 -16.95
C PRO A 41 -14.14 -0.05 -16.73
N ALA A 42 -13.32 -0.27 -15.70
CA ALA A 42 -12.96 -1.60 -15.21
C ALA A 42 -13.78 -1.92 -13.95
N ARG A 43 -14.42 -3.09 -13.95
CA ARG A 43 -15.21 -3.57 -12.81
C ARG A 43 -14.57 -4.79 -12.20
N TYR A 44 -14.65 -4.84 -10.89
CA TYR A 44 -14.11 -5.94 -10.09
C TYR A 44 -15.17 -6.42 -9.11
N ARG A 45 -15.27 -7.73 -8.94
CA ARG A 45 -16.14 -8.37 -7.95
C ARG A 45 -15.35 -9.39 -7.16
N MET A 46 -15.49 -9.35 -5.83
CA MET A 46 -14.83 -10.27 -4.90
C MET A 46 -15.84 -10.73 -3.84
N ALA A 47 -16.06 -12.03 -3.70
CA ALA A 47 -16.93 -12.56 -2.66
C ALA A 47 -16.34 -12.31 -1.26
N TYR A 48 -17.18 -12.21 -0.24
CA TYR A 48 -16.74 -12.08 1.15
C TYR A 48 -15.83 -13.25 1.54
N GLY A 49 -14.69 -12.94 2.16
CA GLY A 49 -13.71 -13.93 2.60
C GLY A 49 -12.95 -14.64 1.48
N ALA A 50 -13.17 -14.28 0.22
CA ALA A 50 -12.43 -14.88 -0.89
C ALA A 50 -11.06 -14.26 -1.10
N ALA A 51 -10.11 -15.08 -1.56
CA ALA A 51 -8.78 -14.64 -2.01
C ALA A 51 -8.71 -14.51 -3.55
N ALA A 52 -9.85 -14.49 -4.22
CA ALA A 52 -9.96 -14.38 -5.68
C ALA A 52 -11.02 -13.34 -6.06
N ALA A 53 -10.76 -12.60 -7.11
CA ALA A 53 -11.69 -11.65 -7.69
C ALA A 53 -11.90 -11.93 -9.17
N ARG A 54 -13.05 -11.49 -9.69
CA ARG A 54 -13.34 -11.46 -11.14
C ARG A 54 -13.29 -10.02 -11.62
N SER A 55 -12.87 -9.82 -12.86
CA SER A 55 -12.87 -8.51 -13.51
C SER A 55 -13.31 -8.66 -14.97
N ASP A 56 -13.89 -7.60 -15.51
CA ASP A 56 -14.18 -7.43 -16.94
C ASP A 56 -13.02 -6.75 -17.70
N ILE A 57 -11.89 -6.52 -17.03
CA ILE A 57 -10.75 -5.85 -17.64
C ILE A 57 -10.18 -6.67 -18.81
N THR A 58 -9.89 -5.99 -19.90
CA THR A 58 -9.34 -6.59 -21.12
C THR A 58 -7.99 -5.93 -21.47
N PRO A 59 -7.21 -6.50 -22.41
CA PRO A 59 -5.93 -5.90 -22.84
C PRO A 59 -6.02 -4.49 -23.42
N GLY A 60 -7.22 -4.02 -23.81
CA GLY A 60 -7.45 -2.65 -24.27
C GLY A 60 -7.68 -1.63 -23.15
N HIS A 61 -7.83 -2.07 -21.91
CA HIS A 61 -7.96 -1.17 -20.77
C HIS A 61 -6.62 -0.56 -20.38
N ASN A 62 -6.69 0.62 -19.75
CA ASN A 62 -5.51 1.25 -19.17
C ASN A 62 -4.85 0.32 -18.11
N PRO A 63 -3.56 -0.02 -18.23
CA PRO A 63 -2.86 -0.89 -17.29
C PRO A 63 -2.91 -0.44 -15.83
N ALA A 64 -3.06 0.87 -15.58
CA ALA A 64 -3.20 1.42 -14.25
C ALA A 64 -4.49 0.92 -13.55
N LEU A 65 -5.60 0.76 -14.30
CA LEU A 65 -6.85 0.22 -13.76
C LEU A 65 -6.64 -1.20 -13.21
N PHE A 66 -5.92 -2.05 -13.94
CA PHE A 66 -5.58 -3.40 -13.47
C PHE A 66 -4.69 -3.33 -12.22
N ARG A 67 -3.59 -2.59 -12.29
CA ARG A 67 -2.62 -2.47 -11.20
C ARG A 67 -3.27 -2.03 -9.90
N PHE A 68 -4.07 -0.97 -9.94
CA PHE A 68 -4.66 -0.37 -8.75
C PHE A 68 -5.95 -1.05 -8.31
N GLY A 69 -6.75 -1.59 -9.23
CA GLY A 69 -7.88 -2.44 -8.88
C GLY A 69 -7.44 -3.67 -8.10
N VAL A 70 -6.39 -4.36 -8.56
CA VAL A 70 -5.81 -5.51 -7.83
C VAL A 70 -5.22 -5.07 -6.48
N TRP A 71 -4.59 -3.89 -6.40
CA TRP A 71 -4.06 -3.35 -5.14
C TRP A 71 -5.16 -3.13 -4.10
N ILE A 72 -6.28 -2.52 -4.49
CA ILE A 72 -7.43 -2.29 -3.59
C ILE A 72 -8.00 -3.62 -3.10
N LEU A 73 -8.27 -4.55 -4.02
CA LEU A 73 -8.84 -5.85 -3.68
C LEU A 73 -7.90 -6.70 -2.83
N PHE A 74 -6.59 -6.64 -3.09
CA PHE A 74 -5.59 -7.29 -2.25
C PHE A 74 -5.67 -6.79 -0.80
N ASN A 75 -5.74 -5.47 -0.58
CA ASN A 75 -5.84 -4.92 0.76
C ASN A 75 -7.12 -5.37 1.48
N ILE A 76 -8.24 -5.43 0.77
CA ILE A 76 -9.50 -5.94 1.33
C ILE A 76 -9.35 -7.42 1.76
N ALA A 77 -8.76 -8.26 0.89
CA ALA A 77 -8.56 -9.68 1.18
C ALA A 77 -7.53 -9.93 2.29
N ALA A 78 -6.52 -9.07 2.42
CA ALA A 78 -5.42 -9.22 3.37
C ALA A 78 -5.78 -8.73 4.78
N LEU A 79 -6.71 -7.78 4.91
CA LEU A 79 -7.07 -7.15 6.18
C LEU A 79 -7.53 -8.16 7.25
N PRO A 80 -8.42 -9.15 6.97
CA PRO A 80 -8.80 -10.18 7.94
C PRO A 80 -7.64 -11.08 8.38
N LEU A 81 -6.53 -11.09 7.63
CA LEU A 81 -5.30 -11.83 7.93
C LEU A 81 -4.29 -11.00 8.73
N GLY A 82 -4.69 -9.82 9.21
CA GLY A 82 -3.83 -8.89 9.92
C GLY A 82 -2.78 -8.21 9.04
N ALA A 83 -3.01 -8.15 7.72
CA ALA A 83 -2.08 -7.58 6.77
C ALA A 83 -2.67 -6.35 6.06
N VAL A 84 -1.84 -5.32 5.85
CA VAL A 84 -2.23 -4.06 5.22
C VAL A 84 -1.04 -3.43 4.48
N ALA A 85 -1.30 -2.82 3.33
CA ALA A 85 -0.30 -2.00 2.65
C ALA A 85 -0.06 -0.70 3.42
N PHE A 86 1.21 -0.30 3.49
CA PHE A 86 1.62 0.92 4.19
C PHE A 86 2.39 1.85 3.25
N HIS A 87 1.97 3.11 3.13
CA HIS A 87 2.70 4.07 2.31
C HIS A 87 4.04 4.45 2.96
N SER A 88 5.07 3.65 2.67
CA SER A 88 6.39 3.79 3.27
C SER A 88 7.50 3.28 2.35
N SER A 89 8.72 3.72 2.60
CA SER A 89 9.92 3.15 2.00
C SER A 89 10.68 2.34 3.06
N VAL A 90 11.14 1.13 2.72
CA VAL A 90 11.66 0.17 3.69
C VAL A 90 13.07 -0.25 3.38
N ILE A 91 13.95 -0.11 4.35
CA ILE A 91 15.29 -0.70 4.37
C ILE A 91 15.28 -1.98 5.21
N ARG A 92 15.83 -3.04 4.63
CA ARG A 92 16.25 -4.22 5.39
C ARG A 92 17.71 -4.05 5.81
N TYR A 93 17.97 -4.16 7.09
CA TYR A 93 19.31 -4.11 7.67
C TYR A 93 19.45 -5.12 8.79
N ARG A 94 20.50 -5.96 8.73
CA ARG A 94 20.74 -7.04 9.71
C ARG A 94 19.52 -7.93 9.96
N GLY A 95 18.82 -8.29 8.88
CA GLY A 95 17.63 -9.15 8.93
C GLY A 95 16.36 -8.50 9.47
N ARG A 96 16.34 -7.18 9.67
CA ARG A 96 15.19 -6.43 10.21
C ARG A 96 14.82 -5.24 9.33
N GLY A 97 13.54 -4.86 9.34
CA GLY A 97 13.00 -3.77 8.55
C GLY A 97 12.95 -2.44 9.31
N VAL A 98 13.38 -1.37 8.65
CA VAL A 98 13.18 0.02 9.10
C VAL A 98 12.30 0.70 8.07
N LEU A 99 11.12 1.14 8.49
CA LEU A 99 10.11 1.79 7.66
C LEU A 99 10.21 3.30 7.80
N PHE A 100 10.25 4.00 6.68
CA PHE A 100 10.21 5.47 6.62
C PHE A 100 8.86 5.92 6.10
N LEU A 101 8.07 6.55 6.97
CA LEU A 101 6.75 7.10 6.71
C LEU A 101 6.83 8.62 6.53
N GLY A 102 5.82 9.18 5.91
CA GLY A 102 5.66 10.61 5.70
C GLY A 102 4.93 10.89 4.39
N GLU A 103 4.45 12.08 4.22
CA GLU A 103 3.77 12.53 3.01
C GLU A 103 4.66 12.44 1.77
N SER A 104 4.06 12.56 0.58
CA SER A 104 4.83 12.65 -0.65
C SER A 104 5.82 13.82 -0.58
N GLY A 105 7.06 13.60 -0.99
CA GLY A 105 8.09 14.63 -0.97
C GLY A 105 8.81 14.85 0.36
N THR A 106 8.44 14.17 1.46
CA THR A 106 9.13 14.31 2.76
C THR A 106 10.54 13.74 2.81
N GLY A 107 10.92 12.95 1.80
CA GLY A 107 12.27 12.40 1.69
C GLY A 107 12.40 10.91 2.05
N LYS A 108 11.31 10.14 2.05
CA LYS A 108 11.34 8.68 2.29
C LYS A 108 12.41 7.96 1.44
N SER A 109 12.29 8.06 0.11
CA SER A 109 13.25 7.44 -0.82
C SER A 109 14.65 8.04 -0.74
N THR A 110 14.79 9.30 -0.32
CA THR A 110 16.09 9.91 -0.04
C THR A 110 16.76 9.23 1.14
N HIS A 111 16.05 9.00 2.25
CA HIS A 111 16.60 8.29 3.42
C HIS A 111 17.01 6.87 3.08
N THR A 112 16.17 6.12 2.36
CA THR A 112 16.52 4.74 1.98
C THR A 112 17.69 4.68 0.99
N ARG A 113 17.83 5.69 0.11
CA ARG A 113 19.01 5.83 -0.76
C ARG A 113 20.27 6.07 0.06
N LEU A 114 20.26 7.03 1.01
CA LEU A 114 21.41 7.32 1.87
C LEU A 114 21.81 6.12 2.74
N TRP A 115 20.84 5.34 3.24
CA TRP A 115 21.14 4.11 3.96
C TRP A 115 21.92 3.13 3.08
N ARG A 116 21.49 2.90 1.85
CA ARG A 116 22.17 1.99 0.91
C ARG A 116 23.57 2.47 0.51
N GLU A 117 23.75 3.79 0.41
CA GLU A 117 25.03 4.39 0.03
C GLU A 117 26.05 4.38 1.18
N HIS A 118 25.60 4.56 2.42
CA HIS A 118 26.50 4.82 3.53
C HIS A 118 26.51 3.74 4.62
N ILE A 119 25.58 2.80 4.61
CA ILE A 119 25.50 1.73 5.62
C ILE A 119 25.71 0.38 4.92
N PRO A 120 26.89 -0.25 5.07
CA PRO A 120 27.17 -1.53 4.44
C PRO A 120 26.15 -2.60 4.87
N GLY A 121 25.57 -3.31 3.91
CA GLY A 121 24.56 -4.35 4.14
C GLY A 121 23.13 -3.82 4.30
N ALA A 122 22.90 -2.52 4.12
CA ALA A 122 21.54 -1.99 4.02
C ALA A 122 20.99 -2.20 2.60
N GLU A 123 19.77 -2.77 2.50
CA GLU A 123 19.11 -3.09 1.24
C GLU A 123 17.70 -2.55 1.19
N LEU A 124 17.28 -2.09 0.03
CA LEU A 124 15.87 -1.71 -0.19
C LEU A 124 15.01 -2.97 -0.24
N LEU A 125 13.96 -3.02 0.57
CA LEU A 125 12.96 -4.10 0.56
C LEU A 125 11.75 -3.71 -0.29
N ASN A 126 11.27 -2.50 -0.16
CA ASN A 126 10.20 -1.91 -0.97
C ASN A 126 10.27 -0.38 -0.91
N ASP A 127 9.84 0.29 -1.98
CA ASP A 127 9.76 1.75 -2.04
C ASP A 127 8.35 2.14 -2.49
N ASP A 128 7.42 2.28 -1.55
CA ASP A 128 6.09 2.83 -1.70
C ASP A 128 4.98 2.06 -0.95
N SER A 129 4.80 0.78 -1.21
CA SER A 129 3.64 0.02 -0.73
C SER A 129 4.02 -1.37 -0.17
N PRO A 130 4.94 -1.45 0.81
CA PRO A 130 5.21 -2.69 1.51
C PRO A 130 3.97 -3.16 2.25
N ILE A 131 3.88 -4.47 2.51
CA ILE A 131 2.80 -5.05 3.30
C ILE A 131 3.29 -5.28 4.73
N ILE A 132 2.61 -4.69 5.69
CA ILE A 132 2.81 -5.01 7.11
C ILE A 132 1.82 -6.10 7.50
N ARG A 133 2.29 -7.13 8.17
CA ARG A 133 1.46 -8.13 8.80
C ARG A 133 1.74 -8.17 10.30
N ALA A 134 0.70 -7.92 11.09
CA ALA A 134 0.74 -8.02 12.53
C ALA A 134 0.17 -9.37 12.99
N THR A 135 0.86 -10.03 13.90
CA THR A 135 0.40 -11.22 14.62
C THR A 135 0.46 -10.95 16.12
N ASP A 136 -0.02 -11.86 16.95
CA ASP A 136 0.03 -11.71 18.41
C ASP A 136 1.47 -11.63 18.95
N SER A 137 2.45 -12.16 18.24
CA SER A 137 3.84 -12.25 18.69
C SER A 137 4.81 -11.28 18.01
N GLU A 138 4.52 -10.87 16.78
CA GLU A 138 5.44 -10.04 16.00
C GLU A 138 4.74 -9.22 14.90
N ALA A 139 5.45 -8.21 14.40
CA ALA A 139 5.09 -7.49 13.19
C ALA A 139 6.15 -7.72 12.11
N LEU A 140 5.71 -8.20 10.97
CA LEU A 140 6.56 -8.44 9.79
C LEU A 140 6.29 -7.38 8.73
N VAL A 141 7.31 -7.00 8.00
CA VAL A 141 7.19 -6.24 6.75
C VAL A 141 7.61 -7.13 5.58
N HIS A 142 6.78 -7.13 4.55
CA HIS A 142 6.98 -7.86 3.30
C HIS A 142 7.20 -6.87 2.15
N GLY A 143 8.06 -7.24 1.22
CA GLY A 143 8.06 -6.61 -0.09
C GLY A 143 6.73 -6.88 -0.82
N SER A 144 6.44 -6.10 -1.85
CA SER A 144 5.19 -6.20 -2.59
C SER A 144 5.42 -6.00 -4.09
N PRO A 145 4.46 -6.37 -4.95
CA PRO A 145 4.51 -6.06 -6.38
C PRO A 145 4.22 -4.58 -6.69
N TRP A 146 3.93 -3.77 -5.69
CA TRP A 146 3.70 -2.33 -5.84
C TRP A 146 4.91 -1.56 -5.32
N SER A 147 5.53 -0.78 -6.18
CA SER A 147 6.69 0.03 -5.87
C SER A 147 6.55 1.42 -6.50
N GLY A 148 7.14 2.41 -5.86
CA GLY A 148 7.11 3.79 -6.32
C GLY A 148 8.19 4.11 -7.37
N LYS A 149 8.89 5.22 -7.17
CA LYS A 149 9.89 5.72 -8.12
C LYS A 149 11.12 4.81 -8.27
N THR A 150 11.42 4.04 -7.23
CA THR A 150 12.53 3.05 -7.28
C THR A 150 11.92 1.65 -7.44
N PRO A 151 11.98 1.03 -8.62
CA PRO A 151 11.46 -0.31 -8.84
C PRO A 151 12.12 -1.32 -7.86
N CYS A 152 11.30 -1.94 -7.03
CA CYS A 152 11.77 -2.94 -6.05
C CYS A 152 10.63 -3.91 -5.73
N TYR A 153 10.68 -5.11 -6.32
CA TYR A 153 9.59 -6.10 -6.29
C TYR A 153 10.08 -7.40 -5.62
N ARG A 154 10.60 -7.28 -4.39
CA ARG A 154 11.15 -8.42 -3.65
C ARG A 154 10.04 -9.23 -2.99
N ASN A 155 10.05 -10.55 -3.18
CA ASN A 155 9.23 -11.49 -2.42
C ASN A 155 10.00 -11.96 -1.17
N GLU A 156 10.24 -11.03 -0.27
CA GLU A 156 11.00 -11.24 0.95
C GLU A 156 10.30 -10.58 2.13
N SER A 157 10.58 -11.03 3.34
CA SER A 157 10.03 -10.44 4.55
C SER A 157 11.07 -10.41 5.68
N CYS A 158 10.84 -9.55 6.66
CA CYS A 158 11.62 -9.51 7.88
C CYS A 158 10.84 -8.89 9.04
N PRO A 159 11.23 -9.16 10.30
CA PRO A 159 10.66 -8.49 11.46
C PRO A 159 10.92 -6.97 11.42
N ILE A 160 9.93 -6.19 11.85
CA ILE A 160 10.06 -4.73 11.94
C ILE A 160 10.94 -4.38 13.16
N ALA A 161 11.99 -3.60 12.91
CA ALA A 161 12.84 -3.04 13.96
C ALA A 161 12.39 -1.66 14.41
N ALA A 162 11.96 -0.83 13.45
CA ALA A 162 11.54 0.54 13.73
C ALA A 162 10.64 1.08 12.62
N VAL A 163 9.78 2.02 13.05
CA VAL A 163 8.99 2.86 12.18
C VAL A 163 9.40 4.30 12.44
N VAL A 164 9.75 5.02 11.39
CA VAL A 164 10.26 6.39 11.44
C VAL A 164 9.31 7.32 10.67
N ARG A 165 8.61 8.21 11.36
CA ARG A 165 7.84 9.28 10.72
C ARG A 165 8.77 10.44 10.38
N LEU A 166 8.88 10.74 9.09
CA LEU A 166 9.68 11.85 8.58
C LEU A 166 8.86 13.14 8.55
N SER A 167 9.51 14.25 8.86
CA SER A 167 9.02 15.59 8.61
C SER A 167 10.18 16.48 8.20
N GLN A 168 9.92 17.48 7.35
CA GLN A 168 10.94 18.45 6.97
C GLN A 168 11.16 19.45 8.10
N ALA A 169 12.42 19.77 8.38
CA ALA A 169 12.83 20.76 9.38
C ALA A 169 14.15 21.42 8.96
N PRO A 170 14.44 22.63 9.41
CA PRO A 170 15.69 23.35 9.09
C PRO A 170 16.93 22.72 9.72
N HIS A 171 16.76 21.78 10.65
CA HIS A 171 17.86 21.09 11.32
C HIS A 171 17.50 19.62 11.56
N ASN A 172 18.52 18.76 11.62
CA ASN A 172 18.33 17.34 11.88
C ASN A 172 17.98 17.09 13.35
N ARG A 173 16.90 16.36 13.58
CA ARG A 173 16.47 15.92 14.91
C ARG A 173 15.82 14.57 14.82
N ILE A 174 16.09 13.70 15.77
CA ILE A 174 15.38 12.43 15.99
C ILE A 174 14.94 12.33 17.44
N ARG A 175 13.75 11.81 17.68
CA ARG A 175 13.27 11.47 19.02
C ARG A 175 12.45 10.18 18.99
N ARG A 176 12.45 9.45 20.07
CA ARG A 176 11.54 8.33 20.27
C ARG A 176 10.15 8.88 20.63
N LEU A 177 9.12 8.39 19.95
CA LEU A 177 7.72 8.73 20.27
C LEU A 177 7.24 7.92 21.48
N ARG A 178 6.38 8.54 22.29
CA ARG A 178 5.61 7.82 23.30
C ARG A 178 4.51 6.99 22.65
N PRO A 179 3.99 5.91 23.28
CA PRO A 179 2.98 5.04 22.66
C PRO A 179 1.79 5.78 22.06
N ILE A 180 1.24 6.76 22.77
CA ILE A 180 0.09 7.54 22.29
C ILE A 180 0.44 8.41 21.06
N GLU A 181 1.65 8.97 21.02
CA GLU A 181 2.14 9.74 19.86
C GLU A 181 2.40 8.84 18.65
N SER A 182 2.77 7.56 18.89
CA SER A 182 3.04 6.60 17.83
C SER A 182 1.77 6.26 17.04
N ILE A 183 0.61 6.20 17.69
CA ILE A 183 -0.67 5.97 17.00
C ILE A 183 -0.93 7.07 15.98
N GLY A 184 -0.84 8.35 16.40
CA GLY A 184 -1.03 9.47 15.48
C GLY A 184 0.06 9.62 14.41
N ALA A 185 1.21 8.98 14.60
CA ALA A 185 2.28 8.97 13.58
C ALA A 185 2.10 7.85 12.52
N LEU A 186 1.23 6.88 12.78
CA LEU A 186 0.90 5.80 11.85
C LEU A 186 -0.32 6.13 10.98
N LEU A 187 -1.16 7.05 11.43
CA LEU A 187 -2.30 7.59 10.71
C LEU A 187 -1.92 8.80 9.85
#